data_a6ef1eccf05d57e13fae079cd15f0b0c
#
_entry.id   a6ef1eccf05d57e13fae079cd15f0b0c
#
_cell.length_a   1.000
_cell.length_b   1.000
_cell.length_c   1.000
_cell.angle_alpha   90.00
_cell.angle_beta   90.00
_cell.angle_gamma   90.00
#
_symmetry.space_group_name_H-M   'P 1'
#
loop_
_entity.id
_entity.type
_entity.pdbx_description
1 polymer ?
#
loop_
_entity_poly.entity_id
_entity_poly.type
_entity_poly.pdbx_seq_one_letter_code
_entity_poly.pdbx_strand_id
1 'polypeptide(L)'
;MHELAEQFAKYCESTFNLATLSDYGYQSLSVCILDCVYSLRAKYYAVTIPLVDRYAQTYMGGDPRASGDTVSMLISRMDEKGHKAFADNVVKNQQKLGGRNKIPKEEIVYQLARYFQALHIETIEDFQNFECQEILEIVIHAVHGLGDAGTNYLFMLAGDPNRCKPDVHIHHCVRDACGRDVSNEECQALFTDAVALLRGQHPSLTVRGLDGIVWRAYQSRA
;
A
#
# COMPACT_ATOMS: atom_id res chain seq x y z
N MET A 1 -14.49 10.50 -19.35
CA MET A 1 -13.20 10.34 -18.61
C MET A 1 -12.21 11.45 -18.96
N HIS A 2 -11.93 11.78 -20.23
CA HIS A 2 -10.90 12.77 -20.62
C HIS A 2 -11.11 14.15 -19.97
N GLU A 3 -12.30 14.74 -20.08
CA GLU A 3 -12.62 16.04 -19.45
C GLU A 3 -12.42 16.01 -17.92
N LEU A 4 -12.79 14.90 -17.28
CA LEU A 4 -12.61 14.72 -15.84
C LEU A 4 -11.13 14.62 -15.47
N ALA A 5 -10.31 13.97 -16.30
CA ALA A 5 -8.87 13.87 -16.12
C ALA A 5 -8.18 15.23 -16.28
N GLU A 6 -8.60 16.05 -17.23
CA GLU A 6 -8.11 17.42 -17.39
C GLU A 6 -8.45 18.29 -16.17
N GLN A 7 -9.69 18.19 -15.67
CA GLN A 7 -10.12 18.90 -14.46
C GLN A 7 -9.30 18.47 -13.23
N PHE A 8 -9.10 17.16 -13.05
CA PHE A 8 -8.32 16.62 -11.95
C PHE A 8 -6.83 17.00 -12.06
N ALA A 9 -6.23 16.89 -13.25
CA ALA A 9 -4.85 17.29 -13.49
C ALA A 9 -4.62 18.77 -13.17
N LYS A 10 -5.48 19.67 -13.67
CA LYS A 10 -5.44 21.11 -13.38
C LYS A 10 -5.58 21.41 -11.88
N TYR A 11 -6.48 20.70 -11.19
CA TYR A 11 -6.63 20.82 -9.75
C TYR A 11 -5.33 20.42 -9.02
N CYS A 12 -4.75 19.26 -9.38
CA CYS A 12 -3.51 18.80 -8.79
C CYS A 12 -2.36 19.76 -9.00
N GLU A 13 -2.20 20.29 -10.22
CA GLU A 13 -1.13 21.26 -10.56
C GLU A 13 -1.28 22.57 -9.80
N SER A 14 -2.51 23.06 -9.62
CA SER A 14 -2.76 24.32 -8.91
C SER A 14 -2.70 24.18 -7.37
N THR A 15 -2.89 22.98 -6.85
CA THR A 15 -3.09 22.74 -5.41
C THR A 15 -1.85 22.14 -4.73
N PHE A 16 -1.06 21.33 -5.45
CA PHE A 16 0.04 20.57 -4.87
C PHE A 16 1.39 20.92 -5.48
N ASN A 17 2.45 20.77 -4.70
CA ASN A 17 3.81 20.76 -5.23
C ASN A 17 4.13 19.39 -5.82
N LEU A 18 3.99 19.25 -7.14
CA LEU A 18 4.20 18.01 -7.87
C LEU A 18 5.69 17.63 -8.04
N ALA A 19 6.62 18.51 -7.70
CA ALA A 19 8.05 18.22 -7.71
C ALA A 19 8.50 17.40 -6.48
N THR A 20 7.64 17.25 -5.48
CA THR A 20 7.96 16.48 -4.26
C THR A 20 7.85 14.99 -4.55
N LEU A 21 8.96 14.36 -4.90
CA LEU A 21 9.03 12.90 -5.02
C LEU A 21 8.88 12.28 -3.63
N SER A 22 7.92 11.40 -3.46
CA SER A 22 7.85 10.56 -2.26
C SER A 22 8.84 9.40 -2.43
N ASP A 23 9.79 9.30 -1.54
CA ASP A 23 10.64 8.13 -1.42
C ASP A 23 9.81 6.99 -0.79
N TYR A 24 9.07 6.29 -1.63
CA TYR A 24 8.40 5.05 -1.28
C TYR A 24 9.41 3.93 -1.48
N GLY A 25 9.69 3.16 -0.46
CA GLY A 25 10.43 1.96 -0.77
C GLY A 25 11.00 1.24 0.44
N TYR A 26 10.33 0.17 0.80
CA TYR A 26 10.98 -0.93 1.49
C TYR A 26 11.78 -1.76 0.48
N GLN A 27 12.81 -2.45 0.99
CA GLN A 27 13.63 -3.37 0.20
C GLN A 27 13.28 -4.84 0.48
N SER A 28 12.30 -5.08 1.34
CA SER A 28 11.89 -6.40 1.79
C SER A 28 10.37 -6.56 1.68
N LEU A 29 9.93 -7.65 1.01
CA LEU A 29 8.51 -7.92 0.78
C LEU A 29 7.75 -8.19 2.08
N SER A 30 8.40 -8.79 3.08
CA SER A 30 7.86 -8.98 4.42
C SER A 30 7.37 -7.67 5.05
N VAL A 31 8.16 -6.60 4.89
CA VAL A 31 7.82 -5.26 5.40
C VAL A 31 6.69 -4.64 4.60
N CYS A 32 6.66 -4.83 3.28
CA CYS A 32 5.54 -4.40 2.43
C CYS A 32 4.21 -5.05 2.88
N ILE A 33 4.24 -6.34 3.20
CA ILE A 33 3.07 -7.07 3.72
C ILE A 33 2.59 -6.48 5.05
N LEU A 34 3.52 -6.26 5.99
CA LEU A 34 3.19 -5.69 7.30
C LEU A 34 2.60 -4.28 7.16
N ASP A 35 3.27 -3.39 6.43
CA ASP A 35 2.76 -2.03 6.19
C ASP A 35 1.39 -2.07 5.54
N CYS A 36 1.23 -2.83 4.46
CA CYS A 36 -0.03 -2.95 3.74
C CYS A 36 -1.18 -3.32 4.68
N VAL A 37 -1.07 -4.43 5.39
CA VAL A 37 -2.15 -4.95 6.24
C VAL A 37 -2.43 -4.04 7.43
N TYR A 38 -1.38 -3.56 8.09
CA TYR A 38 -1.56 -2.75 9.29
C TYR A 38 -1.95 -1.29 9.01
N SER A 39 -1.73 -0.77 7.79
CA SER A 39 -2.21 0.56 7.38
C SER A 39 -3.72 0.62 7.18
N LEU A 40 -4.36 -0.52 6.90
CA LEU A 40 -5.80 -0.56 6.62
C LEU A 40 -6.61 -0.15 7.86
N ARG A 41 -7.45 0.87 7.72
CA ARG A 41 -8.28 1.43 8.81
C ARG A 41 -7.47 1.79 10.05
N ALA A 42 -6.26 2.30 9.86
CA ALA A 42 -5.38 2.73 10.96
C ALA A 42 -4.85 4.15 10.72
N LYS A 43 -4.47 4.82 11.80
CA LYS A 43 -3.72 6.09 11.71
C LYS A 43 -2.27 5.76 11.37
N TYR A 44 -1.89 5.98 10.11
CA TYR A 44 -0.63 5.51 9.51
C TYR A 44 0.60 5.86 10.36
N TYR A 45 0.82 7.14 10.65
CA TYR A 45 1.99 7.59 11.42
C TYR A 45 1.96 7.19 12.91
N ALA A 46 0.77 7.00 13.47
CA ALA A 46 0.63 6.64 14.90
C ALA A 46 0.63 5.13 15.13
N VAL A 47 0.31 4.33 14.12
CA VAL A 47 0.14 2.88 14.26
C VAL A 47 1.08 2.11 13.36
N THR A 48 1.03 2.35 12.04
CA THR A 48 1.73 1.52 11.06
C THR A 48 3.24 1.75 11.10
N ILE A 49 3.70 2.99 11.03
CA ILE A 49 5.14 3.31 11.09
C ILE A 49 5.78 2.76 12.36
N PRO A 50 5.28 3.07 13.59
CA PRO A 50 5.88 2.50 14.81
C PRO A 50 5.84 0.98 14.89
N LEU A 51 4.88 0.34 14.21
CA LEU A 51 4.80 -1.12 14.14
C LEU A 51 5.90 -1.69 13.25
N VAL A 52 6.08 -1.12 12.07
CA VAL A 52 7.15 -1.51 11.12
C VAL A 52 8.53 -1.30 11.76
N ASP A 53 8.72 -0.16 12.45
CA ASP A 53 9.96 0.12 13.19
C ASP A 53 10.24 -0.94 14.28
N ARG A 54 9.22 -1.36 15.04
CA ARG A 54 9.40 -2.42 16.07
C ARG A 54 9.78 -3.76 15.44
N TYR A 55 9.16 -4.11 14.33
CA TYR A 55 9.54 -5.31 13.58
C TYR A 55 11.00 -5.23 13.11
N ALA A 56 11.39 -4.12 12.52
CA ALA A 56 12.76 -3.88 12.07
C ALA A 56 13.78 -3.89 13.24
N GLN A 57 13.44 -3.27 14.37
CA GLN A 57 14.26 -3.34 15.58
C GLN A 57 14.48 -4.76 16.07
N THR A 58 13.48 -5.62 15.92
CA THR A 58 13.56 -7.01 16.39
C THR A 58 14.36 -7.90 15.45
N TYR A 59 14.24 -7.70 14.12
CA TYR A 59 14.70 -8.67 13.14
C TYR A 59 15.61 -8.13 12.04
N MET A 60 15.70 -6.80 11.86
CA MET A 60 16.37 -6.18 10.72
C MET A 60 17.46 -5.17 11.14
N GLY A 61 17.99 -5.30 12.36
CA GLY A 61 19.01 -4.38 12.86
C GLY A 61 18.54 -2.94 13.07
N GLY A 62 17.22 -2.71 13.08
CA GLY A 62 16.61 -1.40 13.31
C GLY A 62 16.31 -0.60 12.05
N ASP A 63 16.65 -1.10 10.87
CA ASP A 63 16.36 -0.43 9.61
C ASP A 63 15.20 -1.11 8.84
N PRO A 64 14.01 -0.51 8.79
CA PRO A 64 12.88 -1.08 8.05
C PRO A 64 13.08 -1.08 6.52
N ARG A 65 14.12 -0.39 6.03
CA ARG A 65 14.51 -0.38 4.62
C ARG A 65 15.62 -1.37 4.29
N ALA A 66 16.11 -2.13 5.26
CA ALA A 66 17.10 -3.17 5.01
C ALA A 66 16.55 -4.22 4.03
N SER A 67 17.41 -4.69 3.14
CA SER A 67 17.12 -5.79 2.22
C SER A 67 17.31 -7.15 2.92
N GLY A 68 16.78 -8.20 2.27
CA GLY A 68 17.05 -9.58 2.66
C GLY A 68 16.07 -10.20 3.64
N ASP A 69 15.04 -9.47 4.09
CA ASP A 69 13.97 -10.05 4.90
C ASP A 69 12.88 -10.64 4.00
N THR A 70 12.86 -11.96 3.88
CA THR A 70 12.00 -12.69 2.95
C THR A 70 10.63 -13.04 3.55
N VAL A 71 9.71 -13.46 2.67
CA VAL A 71 8.39 -13.96 3.07
C VAL A 71 8.51 -15.20 3.97
N SER A 72 9.38 -16.15 3.62
CA SER A 72 9.62 -17.35 4.45
C SER A 72 10.20 -17.01 5.82
N MET A 73 11.03 -15.98 5.95
CA MET A 73 11.53 -15.50 7.24
C MET A 73 10.40 -14.93 8.11
N LEU A 74 9.48 -14.14 7.51
CA LEU A 74 8.30 -13.64 8.22
C LEU A 74 7.43 -14.80 8.75
N ILE A 75 7.15 -15.79 7.92
CA ILE A 75 6.39 -16.98 8.29
C ILE A 75 7.06 -17.71 9.46
N SER A 76 8.36 -18.03 9.34
CA SER A 76 9.11 -18.75 10.39
C SER A 76 9.07 -18.02 11.74
N ARG A 77 9.23 -16.68 11.73
CA ARG A 77 9.14 -15.87 12.96
C ARG A 77 7.76 -15.88 13.60
N MET A 78 6.70 -15.90 12.77
CA MET A 78 5.33 -15.99 13.26
C MET A 78 5.03 -17.39 13.80
N ASP A 79 5.49 -18.46 13.14
CA ASP A 79 5.33 -19.85 13.59
C ASP A 79 6.09 -20.12 14.90
N GLU A 80 7.35 -19.68 15.00
CA GLU A 80 8.20 -19.86 16.18
C GLU A 80 7.64 -19.16 17.43
N LYS A 81 7.11 -17.95 17.28
CA LYS A 81 6.53 -17.18 18.39
C LYS A 81 5.08 -17.57 18.69
N GLY A 82 4.35 -18.07 17.70
CA GLY A 82 2.90 -18.13 17.65
C GLY A 82 2.28 -16.76 17.30
N HIS A 83 1.28 -16.77 16.44
CA HIS A 83 0.71 -15.55 15.82
C HIS A 83 0.26 -14.52 16.86
N LYS A 84 -0.46 -14.95 17.90
CA LYS A 84 -0.89 -14.06 18.98
C LYS A 84 0.28 -13.43 19.71
N ALA A 85 1.34 -14.20 20.04
CA ALA A 85 2.51 -13.66 20.71
C ALA A 85 3.34 -12.74 19.80
N PHE A 86 3.36 -12.98 18.50
CA PHE A 86 3.92 -12.05 17.51
C PHE A 86 3.16 -10.72 17.52
N ALA A 87 1.83 -10.75 17.49
CA ALA A 87 0.98 -9.57 17.58
C ALA A 87 1.19 -8.79 18.89
N ASP A 88 1.30 -9.48 20.03
CA ASP A 88 1.41 -8.87 21.36
C ASP A 88 2.83 -8.30 21.63
N ASN A 89 3.87 -9.01 21.24
CA ASN A 89 5.25 -8.73 21.72
C ASN A 89 6.15 -8.12 20.63
N VAL A 90 5.92 -8.42 19.35
CA VAL A 90 6.75 -7.89 18.26
C VAL A 90 6.11 -6.62 17.70
N VAL A 91 4.96 -6.76 17.06
CA VAL A 91 4.30 -5.62 16.40
C VAL A 91 3.46 -4.76 17.35
N LYS A 92 3.11 -5.29 18.52
CA LYS A 92 2.30 -4.64 19.57
C LYS A 92 1.00 -4.07 19.02
N ASN A 93 0.28 -4.88 18.25
CA ASN A 93 -0.97 -4.49 17.61
C ASN A 93 -1.92 -5.68 17.50
N GLN A 94 -3.12 -5.55 18.05
CA GLN A 94 -4.17 -6.57 18.09
C GLN A 94 -5.39 -6.16 17.25
N GLN A 95 -5.21 -5.25 16.31
CA GLN A 95 -6.31 -4.79 15.46
C GLN A 95 -6.85 -5.93 14.59
N LYS A 96 -8.14 -5.83 14.29
CA LYS A 96 -8.85 -6.78 13.42
C LYS A 96 -9.42 -6.04 12.21
N LEU A 97 -9.44 -6.72 11.07
CA LEU A 97 -10.10 -6.27 9.84
C LEU A 97 -11.37 -7.09 9.55
N GLY A 98 -12.23 -6.51 8.74
CA GLY A 98 -13.48 -7.11 8.31
C GLY A 98 -14.71 -6.48 8.95
N GLY A 99 -15.89 -6.87 8.45
CA GLY A 99 -17.19 -6.42 8.94
C GLY A 99 -17.67 -7.28 10.12
N ARG A 100 -18.65 -8.15 9.86
CA ARG A 100 -19.20 -9.07 10.90
C ARG A 100 -18.20 -10.11 11.37
N ASN A 101 -17.39 -10.65 10.44
CA ASN A 101 -16.34 -11.64 10.73
C ASN A 101 -14.98 -10.96 10.78
N LYS A 102 -14.65 -10.37 11.93
CA LYS A 102 -13.36 -9.70 12.11
C LYS A 102 -12.25 -10.71 12.29
N ILE A 103 -11.22 -10.63 11.46
CA ILE A 103 -10.01 -11.45 11.52
C ILE A 103 -8.87 -10.59 12.10
N PRO A 104 -8.05 -11.11 13.03
CA PRO A 104 -6.85 -10.45 13.49
C PRO A 104 -5.90 -10.11 12.34
N LYS A 105 -5.27 -8.95 12.37
CA LYS A 105 -4.39 -8.50 11.28
C LYS A 105 -3.17 -9.40 11.11
N GLU A 106 -2.66 -9.96 12.19
CA GLU A 106 -1.57 -10.97 12.15
C GLU A 106 -1.95 -12.21 11.34
N GLU A 107 -3.20 -12.67 11.43
CA GLU A 107 -3.68 -13.80 10.64
C GLU A 107 -3.80 -13.44 9.15
N ILE A 108 -4.16 -12.20 8.84
CA ILE A 108 -4.18 -11.70 7.46
C ILE A 108 -2.77 -11.60 6.89
N VAL A 109 -1.81 -11.09 7.68
CA VAL A 109 -0.38 -11.07 7.33
C VAL A 109 0.12 -12.48 7.03
N TYR A 110 -0.16 -13.44 7.92
CA TYR A 110 0.27 -14.81 7.76
C TYR A 110 -0.36 -15.47 6.52
N GLN A 111 -1.67 -15.30 6.31
CA GLN A 111 -2.37 -15.82 5.13
C GLN A 111 -1.77 -15.28 3.83
N LEU A 112 -1.53 -13.97 3.74
CA LEU A 112 -0.94 -13.35 2.56
C LEU A 112 0.49 -13.85 2.32
N ALA A 113 1.31 -13.94 3.37
CA ALA A 113 2.66 -14.49 3.29
C ALA A 113 2.65 -15.96 2.81
N ARG A 114 1.73 -16.78 3.31
CA ARG A 114 1.57 -18.18 2.87
C ARG A 114 1.17 -18.30 1.40
N TYR A 115 0.33 -17.40 0.90
CA TYR A 115 0.01 -17.39 -0.53
C TYR A 115 1.24 -17.05 -1.38
N PHE A 116 2.03 -16.07 -0.97
CA PHE A 116 3.26 -15.73 -1.69
C PHE A 116 4.29 -16.86 -1.65
N GLN A 117 4.47 -17.50 -0.50
CA GLN A 117 5.34 -18.66 -0.38
C GLN A 117 4.90 -19.82 -1.31
N ALA A 118 3.60 -20.08 -1.41
CA ALA A 118 3.05 -21.10 -2.30
C ALA A 118 3.26 -20.78 -3.79
N LEU A 119 3.38 -19.50 -4.13
CA LEU A 119 3.72 -19.01 -5.46
C LEU A 119 5.25 -18.83 -5.69
N HIS A 120 6.08 -19.23 -4.73
CA HIS A 120 7.53 -19.01 -4.74
C HIS A 120 7.96 -17.55 -4.82
N ILE A 121 7.17 -16.66 -4.25
CA ILE A 121 7.44 -15.21 -4.18
C ILE A 121 8.01 -14.91 -2.79
N GLU A 122 9.30 -14.69 -2.71
CA GLU A 122 10.04 -14.45 -1.47
C GLU A 122 10.48 -12.99 -1.31
N THR A 123 10.71 -12.31 -2.42
CA THR A 123 11.31 -10.97 -2.48
C THR A 123 10.45 -10.00 -3.29
N ILE A 124 10.79 -8.71 -3.24
CA ILE A 124 10.18 -7.70 -4.10
C ILE A 124 10.50 -8.01 -5.58
N GLU A 125 11.69 -8.51 -5.88
CA GLU A 125 12.07 -8.89 -7.23
C GLU A 125 11.21 -10.04 -7.76
N ASP A 126 10.99 -11.09 -6.98
CA ASP A 126 10.07 -12.18 -7.35
C ASP A 126 8.64 -11.68 -7.58
N PHE A 127 8.18 -10.75 -6.72
CA PHE A 127 6.86 -10.14 -6.84
C PHE A 127 6.70 -9.35 -8.14
N GLN A 128 7.71 -8.53 -8.49
CA GLN A 128 7.70 -7.70 -9.71
C GLN A 128 7.83 -8.54 -10.98
N ASN A 129 8.61 -9.62 -10.94
CA ASN A 129 8.88 -10.50 -12.07
C ASN A 129 7.91 -11.68 -12.19
N PHE A 130 6.87 -11.75 -11.34
CA PHE A 130 5.87 -12.82 -11.42
C PHE A 130 5.13 -12.76 -12.76
N GLU A 131 5.13 -13.86 -13.50
CA GLU A 131 4.71 -13.89 -14.92
C GLU A 131 3.24 -13.45 -15.13
N CYS A 132 2.36 -13.75 -14.18
CA CYS A 132 0.94 -13.44 -14.32
C CYS A 132 0.47 -12.49 -13.21
N GLN A 133 0.62 -11.20 -13.44
CA GLN A 133 0.24 -10.14 -12.48
C GLN A 133 -1.27 -10.17 -12.15
N GLU A 134 -2.13 -10.58 -13.10
CA GLU A 134 -3.57 -10.71 -12.86
C GLU A 134 -3.89 -11.80 -11.83
N ILE A 135 -3.16 -12.93 -11.84
CA ILE A 135 -3.31 -13.97 -10.83
C ILE A 135 -2.89 -13.43 -9.46
N LEU A 136 -1.78 -12.68 -9.42
CA LEU A 136 -1.30 -12.07 -8.20
C LEU A 136 -2.32 -11.08 -7.61
N GLU A 137 -2.93 -10.25 -8.44
CA GLU A 137 -4.02 -9.36 -8.04
C GLU A 137 -5.21 -10.13 -7.46
N ILE A 138 -5.65 -11.18 -8.13
CA ILE A 138 -6.78 -12.03 -7.69
C ILE A 138 -6.47 -12.64 -6.32
N VAL A 139 -5.27 -13.19 -6.15
CA VAL A 139 -4.84 -13.82 -4.90
C VAL A 139 -4.82 -12.81 -3.74
N ILE A 140 -4.25 -11.65 -3.97
CA ILE A 140 -4.17 -10.58 -2.95
C ILE A 140 -5.57 -10.06 -2.62
N HIS A 141 -6.39 -9.78 -3.64
CA HIS A 141 -7.75 -9.27 -3.47
C HIS A 141 -8.66 -10.25 -2.72
N ALA A 142 -8.44 -11.57 -2.89
CA ALA A 142 -9.17 -12.61 -2.18
C ALA A 142 -8.83 -12.69 -0.68
N VAL A 143 -7.73 -12.09 -0.24
CA VAL A 143 -7.37 -12.05 1.18
C VAL A 143 -8.34 -11.14 1.93
N HIS A 144 -8.93 -11.67 3.01
CA HIS A 144 -9.96 -10.98 3.77
C HIS A 144 -9.54 -9.57 4.21
N GLY A 145 -10.30 -8.57 3.80
CA GLY A 145 -10.13 -7.18 4.22
C GLY A 145 -9.16 -6.33 3.39
N LEU A 146 -8.45 -6.91 2.42
CA LEU A 146 -7.57 -6.14 1.53
C LEU A 146 -8.36 -5.34 0.49
N GLY A 147 -9.24 -5.99 -0.30
CA GLY A 147 -9.99 -5.32 -1.37
C GLY A 147 -9.09 -4.53 -2.32
N ASP A 148 -9.67 -3.66 -3.15
CA ASP A 148 -8.93 -2.87 -4.15
C ASP A 148 -7.85 -1.97 -3.54
N ALA A 149 -8.20 -1.26 -2.46
CA ALA A 149 -7.27 -0.31 -1.82
C ALA A 149 -6.05 -1.03 -1.23
N GLY A 150 -6.25 -2.18 -0.58
CA GLY A 150 -5.15 -2.99 -0.04
C GLY A 150 -4.31 -3.62 -1.13
N THR A 151 -4.95 -4.16 -2.18
CA THR A 151 -4.29 -4.76 -3.33
C THR A 151 -3.39 -3.74 -4.02
N ASN A 152 -3.94 -2.60 -4.44
CA ASN A 152 -3.17 -1.54 -5.09
C ASN A 152 -2.04 -1.02 -4.19
N TYR A 153 -2.29 -0.88 -2.89
CA TYR A 153 -1.27 -0.40 -1.96
C TYR A 153 -0.10 -1.38 -1.83
N LEU A 154 -0.34 -2.67 -1.81
CA LEU A 154 0.73 -3.66 -1.78
C LEU A 154 1.60 -3.60 -3.04
N PHE A 155 0.99 -3.49 -4.23
CA PHE A 155 1.73 -3.26 -5.47
C PHE A 155 2.57 -1.98 -5.42
N MET A 156 2.01 -0.88 -4.90
CA MET A 156 2.74 0.38 -4.71
C MET A 156 3.94 0.21 -3.78
N LEU A 157 3.77 -0.47 -2.65
CA LEU A 157 4.85 -0.75 -1.70
C LEU A 157 5.93 -1.63 -2.31
N ALA A 158 5.53 -2.62 -3.11
CA ALA A 158 6.45 -3.49 -3.84
C ALA A 158 7.08 -2.84 -5.09
N GLY A 159 6.81 -1.55 -5.35
CA GLY A 159 7.54 -0.75 -6.34
C GLY A 159 6.77 -0.39 -7.62
N ASP A 160 5.53 -0.84 -7.82
CA ASP A 160 4.74 -0.47 -9.00
C ASP A 160 4.47 1.05 -9.04
N PRO A 161 4.98 1.80 -10.04
CA PRO A 161 4.79 3.24 -10.14
C PRO A 161 3.42 3.63 -10.71
N ASN A 162 2.64 2.67 -11.22
CA ASN A 162 1.42 2.93 -12.01
C ASN A 162 0.13 2.72 -11.22
N ARG A 163 0.22 2.50 -9.90
CA ARG A 163 -0.94 2.28 -9.02
C ARG A 163 -1.23 3.49 -8.14
N CYS A 164 -2.52 3.70 -7.85
CA CYS A 164 -2.98 4.53 -6.75
C CYS A 164 -3.76 3.69 -5.74
N LYS A 165 -3.77 4.12 -4.46
CA LYS A 165 -4.53 3.50 -3.38
C LYS A 165 -5.88 4.22 -3.24
N PRO A 166 -7.00 3.71 -3.79
CA PRO A 166 -8.29 4.38 -3.75
C PRO A 166 -8.92 4.32 -2.35
N ASP A 167 -8.29 4.99 -1.39
CA ASP A 167 -8.77 5.10 -0.02
C ASP A 167 -9.59 6.39 0.20
N VAL A 168 -10.07 6.61 1.42
CA VAL A 168 -10.92 7.74 1.77
C VAL A 168 -10.28 9.10 1.45
N HIS A 169 -8.97 9.25 1.60
CA HIS A 169 -8.26 10.50 1.34
C HIS A 169 -8.18 10.80 -0.15
N ILE A 170 -7.90 9.78 -0.95
CA ILE A 170 -7.85 9.87 -2.39
C ILE A 170 -9.26 10.18 -2.95
N HIS A 171 -10.29 9.48 -2.49
CA HIS A 171 -11.67 9.78 -2.90
C HIS A 171 -12.13 11.19 -2.50
N HIS A 172 -11.72 11.71 -1.33
CA HIS A 172 -12.00 13.10 -0.96
C HIS A 172 -11.35 14.09 -1.89
N CYS A 173 -10.08 13.87 -2.29
CA CYS A 173 -9.41 14.73 -3.26
C CYS A 173 -10.13 14.73 -4.62
N VAL A 174 -10.49 13.56 -5.12
CA VAL A 174 -11.20 13.46 -6.41
C VAL A 174 -12.55 14.16 -6.34
N ARG A 175 -13.29 14.02 -5.23
CA ARG A 175 -14.56 14.73 -5.02
C ARG A 175 -14.36 16.25 -5.02
N ASP A 176 -13.36 16.76 -4.30
CA ASP A 176 -13.06 18.18 -4.25
C ASP A 176 -12.67 18.72 -5.63
N ALA A 177 -11.88 17.96 -6.38
CA ALA A 177 -11.41 18.35 -7.70
C ALA A 177 -12.50 18.29 -8.77
N CYS A 178 -13.33 17.23 -8.76
CA CYS A 178 -14.23 16.86 -9.84
C CYS A 178 -15.71 17.08 -9.52
N GLY A 179 -16.05 17.43 -8.26
CA GLY A 179 -17.43 17.68 -7.83
C GLY A 179 -18.32 16.44 -7.77
N ARG A 180 -17.76 15.23 -7.93
CA ARG A 180 -18.51 13.97 -7.86
C ARG A 180 -17.71 12.83 -7.23
N ASP A 181 -18.42 11.82 -6.76
CA ASP A 181 -17.82 10.54 -6.38
C ASP A 181 -17.49 9.69 -7.61
N VAL A 182 -16.46 8.88 -7.48
CA VAL A 182 -16.00 7.93 -8.50
C VAL A 182 -15.85 6.53 -7.88
N SER A 183 -15.88 5.48 -8.69
CA SER A 183 -15.53 4.13 -8.25
C SER A 183 -14.02 4.00 -8.05
N ASN A 184 -13.56 2.89 -7.43
CA ASN A 184 -12.14 2.61 -7.28
C ASN A 184 -11.44 2.46 -8.64
N GLU A 185 -12.10 1.81 -9.59
CA GLU A 185 -11.60 1.64 -10.96
C GLU A 185 -11.51 2.98 -11.70
N GLU A 186 -12.56 3.81 -11.62
CA GLU A 186 -12.53 5.16 -12.18
C GLU A 186 -11.44 6.01 -11.53
N CYS A 187 -11.20 5.85 -10.22
CA CYS A 187 -10.16 6.56 -9.50
C CYS A 187 -8.77 6.20 -10.03
N GLN A 188 -8.47 4.92 -10.22
CA GLN A 188 -7.22 4.44 -10.81
C GLN A 188 -7.02 5.00 -12.22
N ALA A 189 -8.05 4.92 -13.08
CA ALA A 189 -8.00 5.45 -14.44
C ALA A 189 -7.76 6.97 -14.44
N LEU A 190 -8.46 7.70 -13.56
CA LEU A 190 -8.33 9.16 -13.43
C LEU A 190 -6.91 9.59 -13.05
N PHE A 191 -6.29 8.90 -12.10
CA PHE A 191 -4.89 9.16 -11.71
C PHE A 191 -3.92 8.86 -12.87
N THR A 192 -4.14 7.77 -13.59
CA THR A 192 -3.32 7.38 -14.76
C THR A 192 -3.40 8.44 -15.86
N ASP A 193 -4.60 8.86 -16.23
CA ASP A 193 -4.84 9.87 -17.27
C ASP A 193 -4.29 11.25 -16.86
N ALA A 194 -4.50 11.65 -15.59
CA ALA A 194 -3.99 12.92 -15.08
C ALA A 194 -2.45 12.97 -15.10
N VAL A 195 -1.77 11.90 -14.69
CA VAL A 195 -0.30 11.81 -14.78
C VAL A 195 0.17 11.88 -16.22
N ALA A 196 -0.53 11.24 -17.16
CA ALA A 196 -0.19 11.34 -18.59
C ALA A 196 -0.27 12.78 -19.11
N LEU A 197 -1.29 13.55 -18.70
CA LEU A 197 -1.44 14.97 -19.04
C LEU A 197 -0.34 15.85 -18.40
N LEU A 198 0.05 15.54 -17.17
CA LEU A 198 1.04 16.32 -16.41
C LEU A 198 2.50 16.02 -16.78
N ARG A 199 2.78 14.91 -17.48
CA ARG A 199 4.15 14.47 -17.82
C ARG A 199 4.98 15.48 -18.59
N GLY A 200 4.36 16.31 -19.39
CA GLY A 200 5.06 17.35 -20.14
C GLY A 200 5.78 18.36 -19.25
N GLN A 201 5.20 18.71 -18.12
CA GLN A 201 5.74 19.66 -17.15
C GLN A 201 6.41 18.95 -15.94
N HIS A 202 6.00 17.73 -15.64
CA HIS A 202 6.48 16.91 -14.52
C HIS A 202 6.94 15.51 -14.99
N PRO A 203 8.06 15.41 -15.71
CA PRO A 203 8.46 14.16 -16.40
C PRO A 203 8.75 12.98 -15.45
N SER A 204 9.10 13.26 -14.20
CA SER A 204 9.33 12.23 -13.17
C SER A 204 8.09 11.83 -12.37
N LEU A 205 6.94 12.49 -12.61
CA LEU A 205 5.71 12.20 -11.88
C LEU A 205 5.18 10.83 -12.31
N THR A 206 4.90 9.99 -11.29
CA THR A 206 4.24 8.69 -11.46
C THR A 206 2.88 8.70 -10.81
N VAL A 207 2.02 7.71 -11.12
CA VAL A 207 0.70 7.56 -10.48
C VAL A 207 0.87 7.40 -8.98
N ARG A 208 1.78 6.52 -8.55
CA ARG A 208 2.16 6.34 -7.14
C ARG A 208 2.69 7.63 -6.50
N GLY A 209 3.48 8.40 -7.24
CA GLY A 209 4.01 9.69 -6.78
C GLY A 209 2.89 10.70 -6.53
N LEU A 210 1.95 10.83 -7.47
CA LEU A 210 0.79 11.69 -7.34
C LEU A 210 -0.11 11.25 -6.17
N ASP A 211 -0.38 9.94 -6.05
CA ASP A 211 -1.11 9.37 -4.91
C ASP A 211 -0.48 9.80 -3.58
N GLY A 212 0.82 9.61 -3.41
CA GLY A 212 1.51 9.96 -2.17
C GLY A 212 1.49 11.45 -1.85
N ILE A 213 1.53 12.34 -2.86
CA ILE A 213 1.39 13.78 -2.69
C ILE A 213 -0.02 14.11 -2.19
N VAL A 214 -1.04 13.62 -2.90
CA VAL A 214 -2.45 13.82 -2.57
C VAL A 214 -2.77 13.27 -1.18
N TRP A 215 -2.37 12.03 -0.90
CA TRP A 215 -2.62 11.37 0.36
C TRP A 215 -2.06 12.15 1.56
N ARG A 216 -0.81 12.63 1.49
CA ARG A 216 -0.21 13.45 2.54
C ARG A 216 -0.98 14.75 2.78
N ALA A 217 -1.41 15.41 1.73
CA ALA A 217 -2.16 16.66 1.82
C ALA A 217 -3.55 16.46 2.46
N TYR A 218 -4.23 15.36 2.14
CA TYR A 218 -5.58 15.09 2.65
C TYR A 218 -5.58 14.40 4.02
N GLN A 219 -4.60 13.58 4.32
CA GLN A 219 -4.43 12.97 5.63
C GLN A 219 -4.18 14.02 6.72
N SER A 220 -3.50 15.12 6.40
CA SER A 220 -3.26 16.22 7.35
C SER A 220 -4.50 17.07 7.63
N ARG A 221 -5.58 16.93 6.85
CA ARG A 221 -6.86 17.64 7.03
C ARG A 221 -7.87 16.84 7.87
N ALA A 222 -7.62 15.54 8.10
CA ALA A 222 -8.50 14.61 8.84
C ALA A 222 -8.07 14.49 10.30
#